data_ec2dbef9ea6c7937a76b810baac6e4cf
#
_entry.id   ec2dbef9ea6c7937a76b810baac6e4cf
#
_cell.length_a   1.000
_cell.length_b   1.000
_cell.length_c   1.000
_cell.angle_alpha   90.00
_cell.angle_beta   90.00
_cell.angle_gamma   90.00
#
_symmetry.space_group_name_H-M   'P 1'
#
loop_
_entity.id
_entity.type
_entity.pdbx_description
1 polymer ?
#
loop_
_entity_poly.entity_id
_entity_poly.type
_entity_poly.pdbx_seq_one_letter_code
_entity_poly.pdbx_strand_id
1 'polypeptide(L)'
;SPRGAAGPPRVQGQYAGRVRFSTAKPDYDLTYDDVFMSPTRSSIRSRLDVDLTSTDGQALPLPLIVANMTAISGRRMAETVARRGGIAIFPQDVPAPVVVKAIERVKAAPVVFETPIYVSTDTTAGEALGLLPKRAHGAAVVVDEQRVPLGIVTSADLQGIDRFVQVREAMVPIAELPVVPGEASPTEVFDLLTSRRQKLAIATDAEGRLF
;
A
#
# COMPACT_ATOMS: atom_id res chain seq x y z
N SER A 1 9.56 35.80 13.58
CA SER A 1 10.33 34.72 12.95
C SER A 1 10.29 33.50 13.85
N PRO A 2 9.64 32.37 13.46
CA PRO A 2 9.78 31.13 14.19
C PRO A 2 11.04 30.41 13.71
N ARG A 3 11.94 30.15 14.65
CA ARG A 3 13.12 29.33 14.45
C ARG A 3 12.70 27.89 14.18
N GLY A 4 13.02 27.39 13.00
CA GLY A 4 12.85 25.98 12.66
C GLY A 4 13.64 25.12 13.65
N ALA A 5 12.97 24.24 14.34
CA ALA A 5 13.59 23.20 15.13
C ALA A 5 14.34 22.26 14.17
N ALA A 6 15.66 22.34 14.13
CA ALA A 6 16.50 21.35 13.50
C ALA A 6 16.24 20.02 14.23
N GLY A 7 15.75 19.04 13.49
CA GLY A 7 15.67 17.68 14.01
C GLY A 7 17.03 17.17 14.48
N PRO A 8 17.08 16.17 15.37
CA PRO A 8 18.31 15.66 15.90
C PRO A 8 19.24 15.23 14.74
N PRO A 9 20.57 15.44 14.87
CA PRO A 9 21.51 15.08 13.84
C PRO A 9 21.37 13.58 13.55
N ARG A 10 21.07 13.23 12.29
CA ARG A 10 21.11 11.84 11.83
C ARG A 10 22.53 11.34 12.09
N VAL A 11 22.65 10.37 12.96
CA VAL A 11 23.88 9.63 13.14
C VAL A 11 24.12 8.88 11.84
N GLN A 12 24.93 9.45 10.95
CA GLN A 12 25.47 8.71 9.82
C GLN A 12 26.32 7.59 10.41
N GLY A 13 25.68 6.41 10.51
CA GLY A 13 26.36 5.23 11.00
C GLY A 13 27.53 4.91 10.08
N GLN A 14 28.74 4.86 10.64
CA GLN A 14 29.94 4.29 10.04
C GLN A 14 29.83 2.78 9.73
N TYR A 15 28.64 2.30 9.54
CA TYR A 15 28.33 0.92 9.12
C TYR A 15 27.95 0.90 7.63
N ALA A 16 28.86 1.38 6.77
CA ALA A 16 28.91 0.85 5.43
C ALA A 16 29.29 -0.62 5.59
N GLY A 17 28.28 -1.48 5.67
CA GLY A 17 28.41 -2.90 5.96
C GLY A 17 29.25 -3.57 4.88
N ARG A 18 30.57 -3.64 5.11
CA ARG A 18 31.44 -4.42 4.26
C ARG A 18 31.24 -5.87 4.64
N VAL A 19 30.77 -6.66 3.69
CA VAL A 19 30.85 -8.12 3.81
C VAL A 19 32.31 -8.47 4.10
N ARG A 20 32.55 -9.17 5.21
CA ARG A 20 33.87 -9.69 5.57
C ARG A 20 33.88 -11.17 5.25
N PHE A 21 34.86 -11.60 4.53
CA PHE A 21 35.06 -13.00 4.21
C PHE A 21 35.90 -13.65 5.32
N SER A 22 35.45 -14.77 5.86
CA SER A 22 36.21 -15.57 6.82
C SER A 22 37.33 -16.38 6.14
N THR A 23 37.21 -16.59 4.84
CA THR A 23 38.15 -17.25 3.94
C THR A 23 38.44 -16.34 2.75
N ALA A 24 39.13 -16.85 1.73
CA ALA A 24 39.29 -16.12 0.45
C ALA A 24 37.92 -15.79 -0.15
N LYS A 25 37.80 -14.59 -0.75
CA LYS A 25 36.57 -14.22 -1.46
C LYS A 25 36.27 -15.26 -2.56
N PRO A 26 35.09 -15.87 -2.58
CA PRO A 26 34.71 -16.81 -3.63
C PRO A 26 34.59 -16.10 -4.99
N ASP A 27 34.71 -16.87 -6.06
CA ASP A 27 34.54 -16.44 -7.44
C ASP A 27 33.12 -16.62 -7.98
N TYR A 28 32.20 -17.01 -7.12
CA TYR A 28 30.76 -17.17 -7.41
C TYR A 28 29.92 -16.14 -6.63
N ASP A 29 28.66 -15.94 -7.06
CA ASP A 29 27.69 -15.10 -6.38
C ASP A 29 27.20 -15.75 -5.08
N LEU A 30 27.16 -14.96 -3.99
CA LEU A 30 26.74 -15.43 -2.68
C LEU A 30 25.23 -15.61 -2.61
N THR A 31 24.81 -16.65 -1.91
CA THR A 31 23.43 -16.90 -1.51
C THR A 31 23.23 -16.60 -0.03
N TYR A 32 22.00 -16.70 0.47
CA TYR A 32 21.71 -16.53 1.89
C TYR A 32 22.39 -17.60 2.77
N ASP A 33 22.68 -18.77 2.22
CA ASP A 33 23.39 -19.85 2.94
C ASP A 33 24.88 -19.54 3.13
N ASP A 34 25.43 -18.62 2.34
CA ASP A 34 26.84 -18.23 2.37
C ASP A 34 27.10 -17.07 3.32
N VAL A 35 26.05 -16.42 3.86
CA VAL A 35 26.19 -15.21 4.67
C VAL A 35 25.46 -15.34 6.01
N PHE A 36 26.04 -14.75 7.04
CA PHE A 36 25.41 -14.63 8.35
C PHE A 36 25.77 -13.32 9.02
N MET A 37 24.93 -12.85 9.93
CA MET A 37 25.20 -11.64 10.69
C MET A 37 26.15 -11.91 11.83
N SER A 38 27.29 -11.20 11.84
CA SER A 38 28.19 -11.23 12.99
C SER A 38 27.62 -10.35 14.10
N PRO A 39 27.45 -10.86 15.31
CA PRO A 39 26.96 -10.08 16.45
C PRO A 39 27.91 -8.90 16.73
N THR A 40 27.33 -7.70 16.81
CA THR A 40 28.07 -6.49 17.15
C THR A 40 27.28 -5.64 18.13
N ARG A 41 27.97 -4.83 18.93
CA ARG A 41 27.32 -3.87 19.81
C ARG A 41 26.70 -2.76 18.98
N SER A 42 25.39 -2.49 19.21
CA SER A 42 24.66 -1.39 18.60
C SER A 42 24.40 -0.26 19.58
N SER A 43 24.45 0.98 19.12
CA SER A 43 24.02 2.17 19.87
C SER A 43 22.56 2.56 19.58
N ILE A 44 21.90 1.87 18.65
CA ILE A 44 20.51 2.13 18.26
C ILE A 44 19.60 1.77 19.41
N ARG A 45 18.72 2.70 19.80
CA ARG A 45 17.77 2.54 20.91
C ARG A 45 16.38 2.13 20.44
N SER A 46 15.99 2.54 19.25
CA SER A 46 14.70 2.22 18.66
C SER A 46 14.88 1.67 17.25
N ARG A 47 14.07 0.68 16.88
CA ARG A 47 14.01 0.20 15.48
C ARG A 47 13.65 1.31 14.47
N LEU A 48 12.98 2.38 14.94
CA LEU A 48 12.61 3.53 14.11
C LEU A 48 13.80 4.46 13.82
N ASP A 49 14.90 4.32 14.55
CA ASP A 49 16.14 5.09 14.31
C ASP A 49 16.99 4.47 13.19
N VAL A 50 16.60 3.30 12.67
CA VAL A 50 17.34 2.61 11.61
C VAL A 50 17.00 3.26 10.27
N ASP A 51 18.03 3.79 9.59
CA ASP A 51 17.91 4.28 8.22
C ASP A 51 17.92 3.09 7.25
N LEU A 52 16.79 2.88 6.57
CA LEU A 52 16.60 1.82 5.58
C LEU A 52 16.84 2.29 4.15
N THR A 53 17.25 3.55 3.96
CA THR A 53 17.47 4.09 2.61
C THR A 53 18.49 3.24 1.84
N SER A 54 18.12 2.87 0.61
CA SER A 54 19.00 2.05 -0.23
C SER A 54 20.31 2.77 -0.56
N THR A 55 21.42 2.01 -0.61
CA THR A 55 22.78 2.54 -0.84
C THR A 55 23.24 2.42 -2.29
N ASP A 56 22.34 2.02 -3.19
CA ASP A 56 22.59 1.78 -4.61
C ASP A 56 22.49 3.04 -5.50
N GLY A 57 22.32 4.22 -4.89
CA GLY A 57 22.14 5.48 -5.58
C GLY A 57 20.69 5.81 -5.95
N GLN A 58 19.74 4.89 -5.72
CA GLN A 58 18.31 5.12 -5.95
C GLN A 58 17.63 5.84 -4.78
N ALA A 59 18.27 5.83 -3.61
CA ALA A 59 17.76 6.44 -2.36
C ALA A 59 16.33 6.01 -2.02
N LEU A 60 16.00 4.74 -2.25
CA LEU A 60 14.69 4.19 -1.90
C LEU A 60 14.51 4.17 -0.38
N PRO A 61 13.44 4.77 0.17
CA PRO A 61 13.19 4.76 1.62
C PRO A 61 13.03 3.36 2.20
N LEU A 62 12.54 2.41 1.39
CA LEU A 62 12.47 0.99 1.70
C LEU A 62 13.26 0.21 0.65
N PRO A 63 14.36 -0.49 1.03
CA PRO A 63 15.21 -1.22 0.08
C PRO A 63 14.57 -2.57 -0.31
N LEU A 64 13.34 -2.50 -0.85
CA LEU A 64 12.57 -3.65 -1.27
C LEU A 64 12.25 -3.53 -2.75
N ILE A 65 12.66 -4.54 -3.50
CA ILE A 65 12.39 -4.64 -4.94
C ILE A 65 11.51 -5.87 -5.16
N VAL A 66 10.31 -5.66 -5.72
CA VAL A 66 9.45 -6.78 -6.13
C VAL A 66 9.99 -7.39 -7.39
N ALA A 67 10.24 -8.71 -7.34
CA ALA A 67 10.74 -9.48 -8.48
C ALA A 67 9.76 -9.45 -9.66
N ASN A 68 10.30 -9.48 -10.88
CA ASN A 68 9.58 -9.39 -12.15
C ASN A 68 8.80 -10.68 -12.52
N MET A 69 8.07 -11.24 -11.56
CA MET A 69 7.28 -12.46 -11.76
C MET A 69 5.85 -12.11 -12.18
N THR A 70 5.37 -12.72 -13.27
CA THR A 70 4.05 -12.44 -13.87
C THR A 70 2.89 -12.56 -12.89
N ALA A 71 2.94 -13.54 -11.98
CA ALA A 71 1.90 -13.74 -10.96
C ALA A 71 1.96 -12.73 -9.79
N ILE A 72 3.07 -12.01 -9.63
CA ILE A 72 3.35 -11.18 -8.46
C ILE A 72 3.43 -9.70 -8.83
N SER A 73 4.31 -9.34 -9.78
CA SER A 73 4.64 -7.95 -10.09
C SER A 73 3.66 -7.31 -11.08
N GLY A 74 2.41 -7.19 -10.65
CA GLY A 74 1.38 -6.46 -11.38
C GLY A 74 1.16 -5.05 -10.83
N ARG A 75 0.28 -4.29 -11.50
CA ARG A 75 -0.06 -2.90 -11.12
C ARG A 75 -0.38 -2.74 -9.63
N ARG A 76 -1.19 -3.62 -9.05
CA ARG A 76 -1.60 -3.52 -7.63
C ARG A 76 -0.44 -3.68 -6.67
N MET A 77 0.45 -4.63 -6.94
CA MET A 77 1.66 -4.81 -6.14
C MET A 77 2.57 -3.59 -6.27
N ALA A 78 2.74 -3.07 -7.48
CA ALA A 78 3.54 -1.88 -7.74
C ALA A 78 2.99 -0.65 -6.99
N GLU A 79 1.67 -0.41 -7.00
CA GLU A 79 1.03 0.66 -6.20
C GLU A 79 1.30 0.49 -4.70
N THR A 80 1.13 -0.72 -4.19
CA THR A 80 1.30 -1.02 -2.75
C THR A 80 2.73 -0.79 -2.29
N VAL A 81 3.70 -1.26 -3.06
CA VAL A 81 5.13 -1.13 -2.72
C VAL A 81 5.62 0.29 -2.90
N ALA A 82 5.19 0.98 -3.97
CA ALA A 82 5.55 2.38 -4.20
C ALA A 82 5.08 3.30 -3.06
N ARG A 83 3.85 3.13 -2.54
CA ARG A 83 3.36 3.88 -1.38
C ARG A 83 4.21 3.68 -0.13
N ARG A 84 4.94 2.59 -0.03
CA ARG A 84 5.83 2.26 1.10
C ARG A 84 7.29 2.62 0.84
N GLY A 85 7.59 3.17 -0.34
CA GLY A 85 8.94 3.62 -0.68
C GLY A 85 9.85 2.56 -1.29
N GLY A 86 9.30 1.41 -1.67
CA GLY A 86 9.99 0.39 -2.46
C GLY A 86 9.73 0.52 -3.97
N ILE A 87 10.20 -0.42 -4.76
CA ILE A 87 10.06 -0.45 -6.21
C ILE A 87 9.56 -1.81 -6.70
N ALA A 88 8.85 -1.83 -7.82
CA ALA A 88 8.44 -3.07 -8.49
C ALA A 88 8.99 -3.09 -9.92
N ILE A 89 9.44 -4.25 -10.35
CA ILE A 89 9.90 -4.48 -11.72
C ILE A 89 8.81 -5.29 -12.45
N PHE A 90 8.26 -4.72 -13.52
CA PHE A 90 7.26 -5.42 -14.33
C PHE A 90 7.89 -6.59 -15.10
N PRO A 91 7.13 -7.69 -15.31
CA PRO A 91 7.59 -8.83 -16.09
C PRO A 91 7.88 -8.44 -17.54
N GLN A 92 8.92 -9.03 -18.11
CA GLN A 92 9.37 -8.74 -19.48
C GLN A 92 8.45 -9.29 -20.58
N ASP A 93 7.62 -10.27 -20.24
CA ASP A 93 6.65 -10.91 -21.14
C ASP A 93 5.35 -10.11 -21.31
N VAL A 94 5.18 -9.03 -20.53
CA VAL A 94 4.03 -8.14 -20.65
C VAL A 94 4.27 -7.11 -21.78
N PRO A 95 3.32 -6.95 -22.73
CA PRO A 95 3.47 -6.01 -23.81
C PRO A 95 3.71 -4.57 -23.33
N ALA A 96 4.65 -3.85 -23.96
CA ALA A 96 5.04 -2.49 -23.57
C ALA A 96 3.86 -1.51 -23.40
N PRO A 97 2.82 -1.46 -24.23
CA PRO A 97 1.69 -0.57 -24.02
C PRO A 97 0.92 -0.86 -22.72
N VAL A 98 0.87 -2.13 -22.29
CA VAL A 98 0.22 -2.53 -21.05
C VAL A 98 1.05 -2.07 -19.84
N VAL A 99 2.38 -2.21 -19.93
CA VAL A 99 3.32 -1.75 -18.90
C VAL A 99 3.25 -0.23 -18.74
N VAL A 100 3.29 0.51 -19.85
CA VAL A 100 3.17 1.99 -19.84
C VAL A 100 1.90 2.41 -19.13
N LYS A 101 0.74 1.85 -19.51
CA LYS A 101 -0.54 2.15 -18.88
C LYS A 101 -0.59 1.76 -17.39
N ALA A 102 0.10 0.70 -17.01
CA ALA A 102 0.22 0.32 -15.60
C ALA A 102 1.07 1.32 -14.82
N ILE A 103 2.20 1.77 -15.37
CA ILE A 103 3.08 2.77 -14.75
C ILE A 103 2.35 4.11 -14.58
N GLU A 104 1.64 4.58 -15.60
CA GLU A 104 0.83 5.82 -15.54
C GLU A 104 -0.16 5.76 -14.37
N ARG A 105 -0.87 4.64 -14.23
CA ARG A 105 -1.83 4.45 -13.14
C ARG A 105 -1.17 4.37 -11.76
N VAL A 106 0.00 3.73 -11.66
CA VAL A 106 0.77 3.70 -10.41
C VAL A 106 1.21 5.09 -10.00
N LYS A 107 1.69 5.88 -10.97
CA LYS A 107 2.14 7.25 -10.70
C LYS A 107 1.01 8.25 -10.39
N ALA A 108 -0.18 8.00 -10.93
CA ALA A 108 -1.38 8.78 -10.64
C ALA A 108 -2.10 8.35 -9.35
N ALA A 109 -1.73 7.21 -8.77
CA ALA A 109 -2.39 6.70 -7.57
C ALA A 109 -2.08 7.58 -6.33
N PRO A 110 -3.08 7.85 -5.48
CA PRO A 110 -2.89 8.64 -4.27
C PRO A 110 -1.85 8.00 -3.34
N VAL A 111 -1.04 8.84 -2.69
CA VAL A 111 0.01 8.38 -1.76
C VAL A 111 -0.60 7.95 -0.42
N VAL A 112 -1.56 8.72 0.09
CA VAL A 112 -2.18 8.51 1.41
C VAL A 112 -3.25 7.44 1.37
N PHE A 113 -4.11 7.45 0.34
CA PHE A 113 -5.26 6.56 0.25
C PHE A 113 -4.96 5.35 -0.62
N GLU A 114 -5.49 4.20 -0.24
CA GLU A 114 -5.45 3.02 -1.10
C GLU A 114 -6.45 3.15 -2.25
N THR A 115 -6.08 2.61 -3.41
CA THR A 115 -6.97 2.57 -4.57
C THR A 115 -8.19 1.69 -4.25
N PRO A 116 -9.41 2.24 -4.27
CA PRO A 116 -10.60 1.49 -3.88
C PRO A 116 -10.94 0.38 -4.87
N ILE A 117 -11.61 -0.65 -4.38
CA ILE A 117 -12.47 -1.50 -5.18
C ILE A 117 -13.85 -0.86 -5.12
N TYR A 118 -14.49 -0.64 -6.25
CA TYR A 118 -15.86 -0.15 -6.28
C TYR A 118 -16.73 -1.04 -7.17
N VAL A 119 -17.99 -1.10 -6.83
CA VAL A 119 -19.02 -1.91 -7.49
C VAL A 119 -20.30 -1.08 -7.63
N SER A 120 -21.14 -1.43 -8.59
CA SER A 120 -22.47 -0.83 -8.72
C SER A 120 -23.45 -1.44 -7.71
N THR A 121 -24.58 -0.77 -7.49
CA THR A 121 -25.68 -1.25 -6.63
C THR A 121 -26.22 -2.61 -7.04
N ASP A 122 -26.14 -2.93 -8.33
CA ASP A 122 -26.69 -4.16 -8.92
C ASP A 122 -25.69 -5.33 -8.94
N THR A 123 -24.47 -5.09 -8.52
CA THR A 123 -23.45 -6.13 -8.38
C THR A 123 -23.95 -7.19 -7.38
N THR A 124 -23.76 -8.46 -7.71
CA THR A 124 -24.20 -9.55 -6.83
C THR A 124 -23.18 -9.80 -5.69
N ALA A 125 -23.65 -10.37 -4.60
CA ALA A 125 -22.81 -10.77 -3.47
C ALA A 125 -21.67 -11.72 -3.90
N GLY A 126 -21.96 -12.65 -4.83
CA GLY A 126 -20.97 -13.57 -5.35
C GLY A 126 -19.85 -12.87 -6.15
N GLU A 127 -20.20 -11.89 -6.98
CA GLU A 127 -19.23 -11.08 -7.72
C GLU A 127 -18.40 -10.22 -6.78
N ALA A 128 -19.02 -9.55 -5.82
CA ALA A 128 -18.32 -8.73 -4.82
C ALA A 128 -17.32 -9.57 -4.01
N LEU A 129 -17.73 -10.74 -3.50
CA LEU A 129 -16.83 -11.67 -2.79
C LEU A 129 -15.58 -12.05 -3.59
N GLY A 130 -15.71 -12.19 -4.93
CA GLY A 130 -14.57 -12.45 -5.82
C GLY A 130 -13.61 -11.26 -5.96
N LEU A 131 -14.04 -10.05 -5.60
CA LEU A 131 -13.24 -8.82 -5.69
C LEU A 131 -12.56 -8.45 -4.37
N LEU A 132 -13.21 -8.68 -3.23
CA LEU A 132 -12.73 -8.26 -1.91
C LEU A 132 -11.31 -8.69 -1.57
N PRO A 133 -10.84 -9.93 -1.85
CA PRO A 133 -9.48 -10.34 -1.54
C PRO A 133 -8.41 -9.64 -2.38
N LYS A 134 -8.79 -8.88 -3.39
CA LYS A 134 -7.86 -8.20 -4.29
C LYS A 134 -7.16 -6.99 -3.68
N ARG A 135 -7.60 -6.50 -2.52
CA ARG A 135 -7.00 -5.39 -1.78
C ARG A 135 -6.92 -5.70 -0.29
N ALA A 136 -5.91 -5.15 0.37
CA ALA A 136 -5.66 -5.39 1.80
C ALA A 136 -6.77 -4.85 2.71
N HIS A 137 -7.45 -3.77 2.29
CA HIS A 137 -8.54 -3.19 3.08
C HIS A 137 -9.79 -4.08 3.17
N GLY A 138 -9.94 -5.08 2.26
CA GLY A 138 -11.00 -6.10 2.35
C GLY A 138 -12.44 -5.58 2.20
N ALA A 139 -12.61 -4.40 1.60
CA ALA A 139 -13.90 -3.78 1.37
C ALA A 139 -14.08 -3.37 -0.09
N ALA A 140 -15.32 -3.35 -0.57
CA ALA A 140 -15.69 -2.72 -1.83
C ALA A 140 -16.66 -1.57 -1.57
N VAL A 141 -16.43 -0.43 -2.20
CA VAL A 141 -17.31 0.73 -2.11
C VAL A 141 -18.43 0.55 -3.12
N VAL A 142 -19.67 0.64 -2.66
CA VAL A 142 -20.86 0.65 -3.53
C VAL A 142 -21.06 2.08 -4.01
N VAL A 143 -21.11 2.28 -5.32
CA VAL A 143 -21.25 3.61 -5.93
C VAL A 143 -22.41 3.66 -6.90
N ASP A 144 -22.92 4.87 -7.14
CA ASP A 144 -23.86 5.14 -8.22
C ASP A 144 -23.15 5.30 -9.59
N GLU A 145 -23.91 5.67 -10.63
CA GLU A 145 -23.41 5.89 -11.98
C GLU A 145 -22.41 7.06 -12.09
N GLN A 146 -22.49 8.03 -11.19
CA GLN A 146 -21.61 9.19 -11.10
C GLN A 146 -20.39 8.93 -10.21
N ARG A 147 -20.24 7.71 -9.69
CA ARG A 147 -19.20 7.30 -8.73
C ARG A 147 -19.33 7.95 -7.35
N VAL A 148 -20.51 8.42 -6.97
CA VAL A 148 -20.76 8.87 -5.61
C VAL A 148 -20.93 7.64 -4.71
N PRO A 149 -20.20 7.56 -3.58
CA PRO A 149 -20.29 6.41 -2.68
C PRO A 149 -21.63 6.37 -1.96
N LEU A 150 -22.27 5.21 -2.00
CA LEU A 150 -23.55 4.92 -1.34
C LEU A 150 -23.35 4.10 -0.06
N GLY A 151 -22.27 3.34 0.02
CA GLY A 151 -21.95 2.48 1.16
C GLY A 151 -20.73 1.60 0.88
N ILE A 152 -20.52 0.63 1.76
CA ILE A 152 -19.48 -0.42 1.58
C ILE A 152 -20.04 -1.80 1.81
N VAL A 153 -19.38 -2.79 1.25
CA VAL A 153 -19.53 -4.20 1.60
C VAL A 153 -18.19 -4.83 1.94
N THR A 154 -18.19 -5.66 2.95
CA THR A 154 -17.05 -6.50 3.35
C THR A 154 -17.42 -7.97 3.25
N SER A 155 -16.46 -8.87 3.42
CA SER A 155 -16.76 -10.30 3.45
C SER A 155 -17.70 -10.69 4.61
N ALA A 156 -17.67 -9.94 5.72
CA ALA A 156 -18.54 -10.20 6.86
C ALA A 156 -20.00 -9.84 6.54
N ASP A 157 -20.24 -8.74 5.84
CA ASP A 157 -21.59 -8.29 5.46
C ASP A 157 -22.25 -9.24 4.45
N LEU A 158 -21.43 -9.92 3.65
CA LEU A 158 -21.91 -10.88 2.63
C LEU A 158 -21.93 -12.33 3.12
N GLN A 159 -21.52 -12.59 4.37
CA GLN A 159 -21.51 -13.94 4.92
C GLN A 159 -22.94 -14.46 5.16
N GLY A 160 -23.26 -15.63 4.59
CA GLY A 160 -24.58 -16.24 4.73
C GLY A 160 -25.67 -15.66 3.81
N ILE A 161 -25.32 -14.68 2.97
CA ILE A 161 -26.21 -14.12 1.97
C ILE A 161 -26.14 -14.95 0.68
N ASP A 162 -27.28 -15.14 0.01
CA ASP A 162 -27.31 -15.82 -1.28
C ASP A 162 -26.46 -15.06 -2.31
N ARG A 163 -25.68 -15.80 -3.07
CA ARG A 163 -24.73 -15.24 -4.05
C ARG A 163 -25.35 -14.34 -5.13
N PHE A 164 -26.65 -14.47 -5.37
CA PHE A 164 -27.38 -13.69 -6.37
C PHE A 164 -28.04 -12.42 -5.80
N VAL A 165 -28.05 -12.24 -4.49
CA VAL A 165 -28.53 -11.01 -3.84
C VAL A 165 -27.63 -9.84 -4.24
N GLN A 166 -28.23 -8.69 -4.49
CA GLN A 166 -27.49 -7.47 -4.87
C GLN A 166 -26.85 -6.82 -3.65
N VAL A 167 -25.65 -6.26 -3.82
CA VAL A 167 -24.88 -5.67 -2.71
C VAL A 167 -25.60 -4.52 -2.01
N ARG A 168 -26.50 -3.82 -2.69
CA ARG A 168 -27.34 -2.75 -2.10
C ARG A 168 -28.19 -3.22 -0.93
N GLU A 169 -28.54 -4.51 -0.87
CA GLU A 169 -29.36 -5.08 0.20
C GLU A 169 -28.54 -5.46 1.45
N ALA A 170 -27.21 -5.54 1.29
CA ALA A 170 -26.30 -5.99 2.34
C ALA A 170 -25.24 -4.94 2.72
N MET A 171 -25.16 -3.82 1.99
CA MET A 171 -24.15 -2.80 2.24
C MET A 171 -24.42 -2.05 3.55
N VAL A 172 -23.32 -1.65 4.20
CA VAL A 172 -23.38 -0.64 5.26
C VAL A 172 -23.51 0.74 4.58
N PRO A 173 -24.59 1.49 4.88
CA PRO A 173 -24.87 2.77 4.22
C PRO A 173 -23.79 3.82 4.51
N ILE A 174 -23.56 4.73 3.54
CA ILE A 174 -22.59 5.81 3.67
C ILE A 174 -22.80 6.69 4.90
N ALA A 175 -24.06 6.86 5.34
CA ALA A 175 -24.40 7.66 6.52
C ALA A 175 -23.79 7.12 7.83
N GLU A 176 -23.45 5.83 7.87
CA GLU A 176 -22.84 5.17 9.03
C GLU A 176 -21.31 5.17 8.98
N LEU A 177 -20.73 5.64 7.88
CA LEU A 177 -19.29 5.55 7.61
C LEU A 177 -18.61 6.90 7.75
N PRO A 178 -17.33 6.93 8.16
CA PRO A 178 -16.54 8.15 8.10
C PRO A 178 -16.19 8.46 6.64
N VAL A 179 -16.50 9.68 6.23
CA VAL A 179 -16.12 10.22 4.92
C VAL A 179 -15.09 11.33 5.15
N VAL A 180 -14.06 11.36 4.33
CA VAL A 180 -12.98 12.36 4.38
C VAL A 180 -12.73 12.94 3.00
N PRO A 181 -12.29 14.19 2.89
CA PRO A 181 -11.84 14.73 1.61
C PRO A 181 -10.57 14.00 1.14
N GLY A 182 -10.40 13.85 -0.17
CA GLY A 182 -9.21 13.23 -0.78
C GLY A 182 -7.88 13.93 -0.48
N GLU A 183 -7.95 15.15 0.06
CA GLU A 183 -6.80 15.97 0.47
C GLU A 183 -6.49 15.85 1.97
N ALA A 184 -7.29 15.09 2.73
CA ALA A 184 -7.09 14.94 4.17
C ALA A 184 -5.71 14.36 4.49
N SER A 185 -5.07 14.91 5.52
CA SER A 185 -3.77 14.41 5.98
C SER A 185 -3.91 13.06 6.67
N PRO A 186 -2.85 12.25 6.70
CA PRO A 186 -2.85 10.97 7.43
C PRO A 186 -3.25 11.11 8.92
N THR A 187 -2.87 12.22 9.55
CA THR A 187 -3.19 12.48 10.97
C THR A 187 -4.69 12.71 11.15
N GLU A 188 -5.29 13.57 10.32
CA GLU A 188 -6.74 13.84 10.38
C GLU A 188 -7.56 12.57 10.15
N VAL A 189 -7.15 11.74 9.18
CA VAL A 189 -7.83 10.44 8.93
C VAL A 189 -7.68 9.51 10.12
N PHE A 190 -6.48 9.42 10.70
CA PHE A 190 -6.23 8.58 11.86
C PHE A 190 -7.05 9.01 13.09
N ASP A 191 -7.11 10.31 13.38
CA ASP A 191 -7.87 10.85 14.51
C ASP A 191 -9.37 10.61 14.34
N LEU A 192 -9.89 10.80 13.11
CA LEU A 192 -11.28 10.51 12.79
C LEU A 192 -11.61 9.03 12.98
N LEU A 193 -10.79 8.13 12.43
CA LEU A 193 -10.99 6.68 12.55
C LEU A 193 -10.93 6.23 14.01
N THR A 194 -9.97 6.75 14.76
CA THR A 194 -9.78 6.44 16.19
C THR A 194 -10.98 6.92 17.03
N SER A 195 -11.42 8.16 16.83
CA SER A 195 -12.56 8.74 17.57
C SER A 195 -13.86 7.99 17.29
N ARG A 196 -14.07 7.53 16.06
CA ARG A 196 -15.25 6.78 15.65
C ARG A 196 -15.12 5.26 15.84
N ARG A 197 -13.96 4.76 16.29
CA ARG A 197 -13.64 3.32 16.39
C ARG A 197 -13.87 2.56 15.09
N GLN A 198 -13.61 3.21 13.97
CA GLN A 198 -13.74 2.65 12.64
C GLN A 198 -12.37 2.25 12.08
N LYS A 199 -12.36 1.28 11.15
CA LYS A 199 -11.13 0.77 10.51
C LYS A 199 -10.93 1.31 9.10
N LEU A 200 -11.98 1.86 8.50
CA LEU A 200 -12.01 2.38 7.14
C LEU A 200 -12.70 3.73 7.10
N ALA A 201 -12.21 4.62 6.24
CA ALA A 201 -12.89 5.83 5.83
C ALA A 201 -12.98 5.85 4.30
N ILE A 202 -14.02 6.48 3.77
CA ILE A 202 -14.17 6.70 2.34
C ILE A 202 -13.63 8.08 2.02
N ALA A 203 -12.69 8.15 1.06
CA ALA A 203 -12.19 9.42 0.56
C ALA A 203 -13.01 9.84 -0.67
N THR A 204 -13.40 11.13 -0.71
CA THR A 204 -14.16 11.72 -1.82
C THR A 204 -13.45 12.95 -2.38
N ASP A 205 -13.66 13.22 -3.65
CA ASP A 205 -13.25 14.47 -4.29
C ASP A 205 -14.18 15.64 -3.91
N ALA A 206 -13.91 16.83 -4.46
CA ALA A 206 -14.70 18.04 -4.21
C ALA A 206 -16.16 17.94 -4.70
N GLU A 207 -16.41 17.07 -5.66
CA GLU A 207 -17.74 16.78 -6.20
C GLU A 207 -18.46 15.63 -5.44
N GLY A 208 -17.84 15.10 -4.38
CA GLY A 208 -18.40 14.00 -3.58
C GLY A 208 -18.23 12.62 -4.21
N ARG A 209 -17.48 12.49 -5.30
CA ARG A 209 -17.23 11.20 -5.96
C ARG A 209 -16.09 10.47 -5.27
N LEU A 210 -16.09 9.16 -5.37
CA LEU A 210 -15.05 8.30 -4.83
C LEU A 210 -13.68 8.68 -5.40
N PHE A 211 -12.76 9.03 -4.50
CA PHE A 211 -11.41 9.50 -4.78
C PHE A 211 -10.44 8.36 -5.17
#